data_e44d97f93b10494328959bfdcf776f00
#
_entry.id   e44d97f93b10494328959bfdcf776f00
#
_cell.length_a   1.000
_cell.length_b   1.000
_cell.length_c   1.000
_cell.angle_alpha   90.00
_cell.angle_beta   90.00
_cell.angle_gamma   90.00
#
_symmetry.space_group_name_H-M   'P 1'
#
loop_
_entity.id
_entity.type
_entity.pdbx_description
1 polymer ?
#
loop_
_entity_poly.entity_id
_entity_poly.type
_entity_poly.pdbx_seq_one_letter_code
_entity_poly.pdbx_strand_id
1 'polypeptide(L)'
;MLAAMTHSETDFLKFAIDSEVLRFGEFTLKSGRVSPYFFDAGLFNTGRQIATLGHFYAALLAEREPEPFMLYGPAYKGIPLATATAAALSQQHNRDVAFAFNRKEAKDHGEGGEVIGAPLRGRVVIIDDVITAGLSVEESVRIIRAAGAEPAAVAIALDREEKMNTSEQSAVAEVETQFDLPVHAIAHFSTLVTYLGSHSDLARYVPAMTTYRSRYASR
;
A
#
# COMPACT_ATOMS: atom_id res chain seq x y z
N MET A 1 -11.71 -22.63 -11.04
CA MET A 1 -10.33 -22.11 -11.16
C MET A 1 -10.47 -20.67 -11.62
N LEU A 2 -10.30 -19.70 -10.72
CA LEU A 2 -10.26 -18.28 -11.11
C LEU A 2 -9.00 -18.09 -11.96
N ALA A 3 -9.16 -17.46 -13.13
CA ALA A 3 -8.00 -17.08 -13.94
C ALA A 3 -7.10 -16.17 -13.10
N ALA A 4 -5.77 -16.38 -13.18
CA ALA A 4 -4.81 -15.48 -12.54
C ALA A 4 -5.07 -14.07 -13.07
N MET A 5 -5.46 -13.15 -12.18
CA MET A 5 -5.59 -11.74 -12.53
C MET A 5 -4.18 -11.23 -12.80
N THR A 6 -3.93 -10.76 -14.01
CA THR A 6 -2.71 -10.03 -14.33
C THR A 6 -2.75 -8.71 -13.56
N HIS A 7 -1.62 -8.34 -12.95
CA HIS A 7 -1.48 -7.06 -12.28
C HIS A 7 -1.54 -5.93 -13.33
N SER A 8 -2.68 -5.24 -13.41
CA SER A 8 -2.85 -4.04 -14.22
C SER A 8 -3.20 -2.87 -13.31
N GLU A 9 -2.38 -1.81 -13.35
CA GLU A 9 -2.67 -0.57 -12.62
C GLU A 9 -4.06 -0.02 -12.97
N THR A 10 -4.46 -0.10 -14.24
CA THR A 10 -5.75 0.39 -14.73
C THR A 10 -6.92 -0.42 -14.17
N ASP A 11 -6.77 -1.74 -14.02
CA ASP A 11 -7.81 -2.57 -13.41
C ASP A 11 -7.97 -2.26 -11.92
N PHE A 12 -6.86 -2.03 -11.22
CA PHE A 12 -6.89 -1.59 -9.84
C PHE A 12 -7.54 -0.21 -9.68
N LEU A 13 -7.18 0.76 -10.54
CA LEU A 13 -7.78 2.10 -10.52
C LEU A 13 -9.29 2.04 -10.77
N LYS A 14 -9.72 1.25 -11.76
CA LYS A 14 -11.14 1.00 -11.99
C LYS A 14 -11.82 0.43 -10.75
N PHE A 15 -11.25 -0.61 -10.16
CA PHE A 15 -11.78 -1.24 -8.94
C PHE A 15 -11.89 -0.26 -7.77
N ALA A 16 -10.88 0.59 -7.56
CA ALA A 16 -10.86 1.58 -6.49
C ALA A 16 -11.93 2.69 -6.70
N ILE A 17 -12.17 3.10 -7.96
CA ILE A 17 -13.22 4.05 -8.34
C ILE A 17 -14.60 3.42 -8.15
N ASP A 18 -14.84 2.23 -8.70
CA ASP A 18 -16.12 1.51 -8.60
C ASP A 18 -16.49 1.19 -7.14
N SER A 19 -15.50 1.05 -6.28
CA SER A 19 -15.66 0.81 -4.83
C SER A 19 -15.77 2.11 -4.01
N GLU A 20 -15.77 3.28 -4.64
CA GLU A 20 -15.79 4.60 -4.00
C GLU A 20 -14.63 4.84 -3.01
N VAL A 21 -13.57 4.06 -3.10
CA VAL A 21 -12.32 4.19 -2.34
C VAL A 21 -11.45 5.31 -2.89
N LEU A 22 -11.44 5.46 -4.21
CA LEU A 22 -10.83 6.56 -4.93
C LEU A 22 -11.91 7.50 -5.44
N ARG A 23 -11.95 8.72 -4.88
CA ARG A 23 -12.97 9.73 -5.16
C ARG A 23 -12.34 11.01 -5.67
N PHE A 24 -13.10 11.75 -6.49
CA PHE A 24 -12.66 13.02 -7.10
C PHE A 24 -13.53 14.17 -6.60
N GLY A 25 -12.92 15.31 -6.31
CA GLY A 25 -13.56 16.49 -5.75
C GLY A 25 -12.54 17.35 -5.03
N GLU A 26 -12.97 18.19 -4.11
CA GLU A 26 -12.10 19.01 -3.29
C GLU A 26 -12.02 18.43 -1.87
N PHE A 27 -10.83 18.00 -1.46
CA PHE A 27 -10.59 17.37 -0.16
C PHE A 27 -9.45 18.06 0.58
N THR A 28 -9.73 18.55 1.78
CA THR A 28 -8.68 19.07 2.67
C THR A 28 -8.00 17.92 3.40
N LEU A 29 -6.73 17.70 3.12
CA LEU A 29 -5.91 16.67 3.76
C LEU A 29 -5.46 17.10 5.17
N LYS A 30 -5.02 16.16 6.01
CA LYS A 30 -4.46 16.44 7.34
C LYS A 30 -3.25 17.40 7.30
N SER A 31 -2.53 17.43 6.18
CA SER A 31 -1.42 18.37 5.92
C SER A 31 -1.86 19.81 5.65
N GLY A 32 -3.17 20.08 5.55
CA GLY A 32 -3.74 21.35 5.11
C GLY A 32 -3.77 21.53 3.59
N ARG A 33 -3.22 20.60 2.79
CA ARG A 33 -3.29 20.65 1.32
C ARG A 33 -4.71 20.37 0.87
N VAL A 34 -5.15 21.09 -0.17
CA VAL A 34 -6.40 20.80 -0.88
C VAL A 34 -6.06 19.88 -2.05
N SER A 35 -6.62 18.66 -2.01
CA SER A 35 -6.40 17.62 -3.01
C SER A 35 -7.62 17.46 -3.91
N PRO A 36 -7.46 17.29 -5.25
CA PRO A 36 -8.56 17.03 -6.17
C PRO A 36 -9.04 15.58 -6.13
N TYR A 37 -8.43 14.74 -5.34
CA TYR A 37 -8.80 13.34 -5.15
C TYR A 37 -8.55 12.89 -3.70
N PHE A 38 -9.22 11.84 -3.33
CA PHE A 38 -9.04 11.21 -2.03
C PHE A 38 -9.06 9.68 -2.18
N PHE A 39 -8.04 9.03 -1.63
CA PHE A 39 -7.93 7.58 -1.56
C PHE A 39 -8.03 7.14 -0.09
N ASP A 40 -9.01 6.30 0.22
CA ASP A 40 -9.21 5.75 1.56
C ASP A 40 -9.43 4.23 1.50
N ALA A 41 -8.36 3.48 1.69
CA ALA A 41 -8.39 2.01 1.69
C ALA A 41 -9.29 1.42 2.79
N GLY A 42 -9.64 2.20 3.82
CA GLY A 42 -10.60 1.78 4.86
C GLY A 42 -12.01 1.58 4.32
N LEU A 43 -12.33 2.08 3.13
CA LEU A 43 -13.60 1.88 2.45
C LEU A 43 -13.69 0.55 1.68
N PHE A 44 -12.62 -0.21 1.55
CA PHE A 44 -12.70 -1.61 1.16
C PHE A 44 -13.26 -2.44 2.32
N ASN A 45 -14.56 -2.33 2.58
CA ASN A 45 -15.20 -2.79 3.80
C ASN A 45 -16.11 -4.01 3.64
N THR A 46 -16.09 -4.65 2.47
CA THR A 46 -16.78 -5.92 2.22
C THR A 46 -15.80 -7.05 1.95
N GLY A 47 -16.22 -8.30 2.23
CA GLY A 47 -15.39 -9.49 1.98
C GLY A 47 -14.94 -9.60 0.52
N ARG A 48 -15.80 -9.21 -0.43
CA ARG A 48 -15.43 -9.21 -1.85
C ARG A 48 -14.36 -8.17 -2.15
N GLN A 49 -14.52 -6.95 -1.64
CA GLN A 49 -13.56 -5.87 -1.87
C GLN A 49 -12.19 -6.18 -1.27
N ILE A 50 -12.14 -6.64 -0.02
CA ILE A 50 -10.85 -6.94 0.63
C ILE A 50 -10.17 -8.16 -0.01
N ALA A 51 -10.93 -9.16 -0.47
CA ALA A 51 -10.39 -10.29 -1.22
C ALA A 51 -9.81 -9.83 -2.57
N THR A 52 -10.53 -8.99 -3.32
CA THR A 52 -10.04 -8.43 -4.60
C THR A 52 -8.78 -7.59 -4.39
N LEU A 53 -8.73 -6.77 -3.35
CA LEU A 53 -7.53 -5.99 -3.00
C LEU A 53 -6.34 -6.92 -2.68
N GLY A 54 -6.57 -7.99 -1.91
CA GLY A 54 -5.57 -9.01 -1.63
C GLY A 54 -5.01 -9.66 -2.90
N HIS A 55 -5.84 -9.87 -3.93
CA HIS A 55 -5.41 -10.40 -5.23
C HIS A 55 -4.46 -9.43 -5.96
N PHE A 56 -4.71 -8.12 -5.94
CA PHE A 56 -3.81 -7.13 -6.54
C PHE A 56 -2.45 -7.11 -5.85
N TYR A 57 -2.41 -7.10 -4.51
CA TYR A 57 -1.15 -7.20 -3.78
C TYR A 57 -0.43 -8.52 -4.04
N ALA A 58 -1.15 -9.62 -4.07
CA ALA A 58 -0.56 -10.94 -4.32
C ALA A 58 0.07 -11.03 -5.71
N ALA A 59 -0.60 -10.51 -6.75
CA ALA A 59 -0.08 -10.46 -8.10
C ALA A 59 1.19 -9.59 -8.19
N LEU A 60 1.16 -8.39 -7.57
CA LEU A 60 2.32 -7.51 -7.48
C LEU A 60 3.51 -8.21 -6.83
N LEU A 61 3.31 -8.84 -5.66
CA LEU A 61 4.38 -9.48 -4.91
C LEU A 61 4.86 -10.80 -5.55
N ALA A 62 3.99 -11.52 -6.25
CA ALA A 62 4.39 -12.70 -6.99
C ALA A 62 5.37 -12.37 -8.14
N GLU A 63 5.21 -11.18 -8.74
CA GLU A 63 6.09 -10.67 -9.80
C GLU A 63 7.37 -10.04 -9.25
N ARG A 64 7.25 -9.20 -8.21
CA ARG A 64 8.36 -8.36 -7.73
C ARG A 64 9.24 -9.03 -6.69
N GLU A 65 8.72 -9.99 -5.93
CA GLU A 65 9.40 -10.67 -4.86
C GLU A 65 9.48 -12.18 -5.12
N PRO A 66 10.39 -12.64 -6.01
CA PRO A 66 10.51 -14.07 -6.36
C PRO A 66 11.05 -14.91 -5.20
N GLU A 67 11.91 -14.35 -4.36
CA GLU A 67 12.50 -15.01 -3.20
C GLU A 67 11.48 -15.26 -2.09
N PRO A 68 11.65 -16.27 -1.23
CA PRO A 68 10.78 -16.49 -0.08
C PRO A 68 10.73 -15.28 0.85
N PHE A 69 9.54 -14.92 1.28
CA PHE A 69 9.29 -13.84 2.25
C PHE A 69 8.11 -14.17 3.16
N MET A 70 7.96 -13.40 4.22
CA MET A 70 6.73 -13.30 5.01
C MET A 70 6.17 -11.88 4.94
N LEU A 71 4.90 -11.70 5.36
CA LEU A 71 4.22 -10.43 5.32
C LEU A 71 4.17 -9.79 6.71
N TYR A 72 4.29 -8.47 6.75
CA TYR A 72 4.06 -7.68 7.95
C TYR A 72 3.08 -6.54 7.65
N GLY A 73 1.95 -6.53 8.36
CA GLY A 73 0.92 -5.49 8.23
C GLY A 73 0.87 -4.57 9.45
N PRO A 74 1.39 -3.34 9.40
CA PRO A 74 1.32 -2.44 10.56
C PRO A 74 -0.14 -2.11 10.92
N ALA A 75 -0.40 -2.07 12.24
CA ALA A 75 -1.74 -1.77 12.74
C ALA A 75 -2.14 -0.32 12.42
N TYR A 76 -3.40 -0.08 11.98
CA TYR A 76 -4.47 -1.08 11.89
C TYR A 76 -4.77 -1.50 10.46
N LYS A 77 -4.53 -0.64 9.45
CA LYS A 77 -4.89 -0.90 8.05
C LYS A 77 -4.10 -2.05 7.43
N GLY A 78 -2.81 -2.19 7.79
CA GLY A 78 -1.97 -3.27 7.30
C GLY A 78 -2.45 -4.68 7.71
N ILE A 79 -3.18 -4.80 8.82
CA ILE A 79 -3.67 -6.11 9.29
C ILE A 79 -4.56 -6.81 8.26
N PRO A 80 -5.70 -6.23 7.81
CA PRO A 80 -6.54 -6.85 6.79
C PRO A 80 -5.79 -6.99 5.45
N LEU A 81 -4.89 -6.06 5.10
CA LEU A 81 -4.11 -6.12 3.87
C LEU A 81 -3.18 -7.34 3.86
N ALA A 82 -2.36 -7.52 4.91
CA ALA A 82 -1.45 -8.67 5.02
C ALA A 82 -2.22 -10.00 5.02
N THR A 83 -3.34 -10.07 5.75
CA THR A 83 -4.17 -11.27 5.83
C THR A 83 -4.77 -11.64 4.48
N ALA A 84 -5.38 -10.67 3.77
CA ALA A 84 -5.98 -10.90 2.46
C ALA A 84 -4.94 -11.27 1.40
N THR A 85 -3.76 -10.63 1.45
CA THR A 85 -2.66 -10.90 0.54
C THR A 85 -2.07 -12.30 0.76
N ALA A 86 -1.87 -12.71 2.02
CA ALA A 86 -1.39 -14.07 2.34
C ALA A 86 -2.36 -15.13 1.80
N ALA A 87 -3.66 -14.95 2.02
CA ALA A 87 -4.69 -15.84 1.49
C ALA A 87 -4.67 -15.89 -0.06
N ALA A 88 -4.54 -14.75 -0.73
CA ALA A 88 -4.49 -14.68 -2.19
C ALA A 88 -3.22 -15.31 -2.77
N LEU A 89 -2.04 -15.10 -2.14
CA LEU A 89 -0.78 -15.75 -2.53
C LEU A 89 -0.90 -17.27 -2.46
N SER A 90 -1.50 -17.80 -1.38
CA SER A 90 -1.72 -19.24 -1.25
C SER A 90 -2.68 -19.78 -2.32
N GLN A 91 -3.81 -19.11 -2.54
CA GLN A 91 -4.86 -19.60 -3.44
C GLN A 91 -4.52 -19.47 -4.93
N GLN A 92 -3.83 -18.42 -5.34
CA GLN A 92 -3.63 -18.08 -6.75
C GLN A 92 -2.20 -18.28 -7.24
N HIS A 93 -1.21 -18.18 -6.37
CA HIS A 93 0.21 -18.26 -6.71
C HIS A 93 0.91 -19.48 -6.10
N ASN A 94 0.17 -20.35 -5.39
CA ASN A 94 0.69 -21.52 -4.68
C ASN A 94 1.87 -21.17 -3.76
N ARG A 95 1.81 -19.99 -3.12
CA ARG A 95 2.81 -19.47 -2.19
C ARG A 95 2.18 -19.35 -0.81
N ASP A 96 2.43 -20.31 0.06
CA ASP A 96 2.00 -20.27 1.47
C ASP A 96 2.98 -19.40 2.27
N VAL A 97 2.60 -18.14 2.50
CA VAL A 97 3.43 -17.16 3.20
C VAL A 97 2.91 -16.90 4.61
N ALA A 98 3.81 -16.92 5.58
CA ALA A 98 3.50 -16.50 6.93
C ALA A 98 3.19 -15.01 7.00
N PHE A 99 2.37 -14.56 7.96
CA PHE A 99 2.14 -13.15 8.19
C PHE A 99 2.11 -12.80 9.68
N ALA A 100 2.42 -11.53 9.97
CA ALA A 100 2.40 -10.94 11.28
C ALA A 100 1.94 -9.48 11.22
N PHE A 101 1.59 -8.93 12.37
CA PHE A 101 1.22 -7.52 12.56
C PHE A 101 1.51 -7.08 13.99
N ASN A 102 1.60 -5.77 14.25
CA ASN A 102 1.82 -5.26 15.60
C ASN A 102 0.52 -4.94 16.33
N ARG A 103 0.64 -4.85 17.64
CA ARG A 103 -0.32 -4.15 18.51
C ARG A 103 0.13 -2.70 18.68
N LYS A 104 -0.82 -1.76 18.75
CA LYS A 104 -0.48 -0.37 19.13
C LYS A 104 -0.28 -0.18 20.63
N GLU A 105 -0.85 -1.08 21.43
CA GLU A 105 -0.73 -1.04 22.89
C GLU A 105 -0.07 -2.34 23.37
N ALA A 106 1.06 -2.20 24.07
CA ALA A 106 1.71 -3.32 24.71
C ALA A 106 0.76 -3.90 25.79
N LYS A 107 0.61 -5.22 25.85
CA LYS A 107 -0.09 -5.88 26.97
C LYS A 107 0.92 -6.15 28.09
N ASP A 108 0.59 -5.72 29.30
CA ASP A 108 1.38 -5.97 30.50
C ASP A 108 1.23 -7.43 31.00
N HIS A 109 0.30 -8.23 30.47
CA HIS A 109 -0.02 -9.58 30.94
C HIS A 109 -0.32 -10.56 29.81
N GLY A 110 0.13 -11.80 29.95
CA GLY A 110 -0.11 -12.92 29.02
C GLY A 110 1.04 -13.17 28.05
N GLU A 111 0.77 -13.66 26.86
CA GLU A 111 1.76 -13.77 25.78
C GLU A 111 2.26 -12.37 25.40
N GLY A 112 3.28 -11.91 26.14
CA GLY A 112 3.90 -10.62 25.96
C GLY A 112 4.54 -10.52 24.58
N GLY A 113 4.37 -9.35 23.92
CA GLY A 113 5.02 -9.06 22.65
C GLY A 113 4.25 -8.00 21.87
N GLU A 114 5.00 -7.21 21.12
CA GLU A 114 4.47 -6.20 20.23
C GLU A 114 3.88 -6.82 18.95
N VAL A 115 4.30 -8.05 18.58
CA VAL A 115 3.95 -8.76 17.33
C VAL A 115 2.99 -9.89 17.58
N ILE A 116 1.98 -10.00 16.70
CA ILE A 116 0.99 -11.09 16.66
C ILE A 116 1.11 -11.79 15.31
N GLY A 117 0.85 -13.11 15.30
CA GLY A 117 0.97 -13.95 14.11
C GLY A 117 2.23 -14.79 14.13
N ALA A 118 2.83 -14.99 12.97
CA ALA A 118 4.07 -15.77 12.88
C ALA A 118 5.28 -15.01 13.46
N PRO A 119 6.24 -15.69 14.08
CA PRO A 119 7.51 -15.07 14.46
C PRO A 119 8.20 -14.47 13.25
N LEU A 120 8.64 -13.20 13.35
CA LEU A 120 9.37 -12.52 12.27
C LEU A 120 10.71 -13.22 12.01
N ARG A 121 10.93 -13.66 10.77
CA ARG A 121 12.15 -14.38 10.35
C ARG A 121 12.44 -14.15 8.87
N GLY A 122 13.74 -14.14 8.52
CA GLY A 122 14.18 -13.98 7.14
C GLY A 122 13.69 -12.67 6.53
N ARG A 123 13.35 -12.72 5.26
CA ARG A 123 12.86 -11.56 4.48
C ARG A 123 11.42 -11.23 4.83
N VAL A 124 11.14 -9.98 5.13
CA VAL A 124 9.81 -9.48 5.54
C VAL A 124 9.38 -8.35 4.63
N VAL A 125 8.26 -8.52 3.93
CA VAL A 125 7.62 -7.48 3.13
C VAL A 125 6.57 -6.76 3.97
N ILE A 126 6.71 -5.45 4.08
CA ILE A 126 5.76 -4.57 4.78
C ILE A 126 4.61 -4.26 3.83
N ILE A 127 3.35 -4.38 4.29
CA ILE A 127 2.16 -4.01 3.49
C ILE A 127 1.42 -2.86 4.16
N ASP A 128 1.26 -1.76 3.44
CA ASP A 128 0.43 -0.62 3.86
C ASP A 128 -0.41 -0.10 2.68
N ASP A 129 -1.34 0.84 2.93
CA ASP A 129 -2.21 1.38 1.87
C ASP A 129 -1.52 2.48 1.05
N VAL A 130 -0.89 3.42 1.68
CA VAL A 130 -0.14 4.55 1.07
C VAL A 130 0.99 4.98 2.00
N ILE A 131 2.03 5.56 1.44
CA ILE A 131 3.07 6.24 2.23
C ILE A 131 2.79 7.75 2.20
N THR A 132 2.74 8.37 3.39
CA THR A 132 2.58 9.83 3.54
C THR A 132 3.78 10.48 4.21
N ALA A 133 4.09 10.14 5.45
CA ALA A 133 5.25 10.63 6.20
C ALA A 133 6.25 9.51 6.54
N GLY A 134 6.05 8.29 6.05
CA GLY A 134 6.95 7.17 6.28
C GLY A 134 6.98 6.59 7.71
N LEU A 135 6.27 7.20 8.67
CA LEU A 135 6.33 6.79 10.10
C LEU A 135 5.90 5.35 10.34
N SER A 136 4.90 4.87 9.60
CA SER A 136 4.44 3.47 9.69
C SER A 136 5.52 2.50 9.20
N VAL A 137 6.23 2.87 8.13
CA VAL A 137 7.35 2.08 7.59
C VAL A 137 8.52 2.09 8.55
N GLU A 138 8.90 3.26 9.10
CA GLU A 138 9.97 3.39 10.10
C GLU A 138 9.74 2.51 11.32
N GLU A 139 8.52 2.55 11.89
CA GLU A 139 8.13 1.70 13.02
C GLU A 139 8.21 0.22 12.65
N SER A 140 7.73 -0.16 11.45
CA SER A 140 7.76 -1.54 10.96
C SER A 140 9.19 -2.04 10.80
N VAL A 141 10.07 -1.24 10.19
CA VAL A 141 11.50 -1.56 10.02
C VAL A 141 12.17 -1.76 11.38
N ARG A 142 11.88 -0.90 12.36
CA ARG A 142 12.40 -1.03 13.74
C ARG A 142 11.96 -2.36 14.37
N ILE A 143 10.68 -2.71 14.27
CA ILE A 143 10.12 -3.95 14.85
C ILE A 143 10.74 -5.18 14.18
N ILE A 144 10.81 -5.20 12.85
CA ILE A 144 11.35 -6.32 12.08
C ILE A 144 12.83 -6.55 12.42
N ARG A 145 13.64 -5.47 12.42
CA ARG A 145 15.07 -5.55 12.76
C ARG A 145 15.29 -5.96 14.24
N ALA A 146 14.47 -5.47 15.16
CA ALA A 146 14.53 -5.86 16.56
C ALA A 146 14.25 -7.35 16.80
N ALA A 147 13.45 -7.98 15.93
CA ALA A 147 13.21 -9.43 15.94
C ALA A 147 14.31 -10.25 15.25
N GLY A 148 15.36 -9.61 14.71
CA GLY A 148 16.44 -10.27 13.98
C GLY A 148 16.05 -10.70 12.55
N ALA A 149 14.94 -10.16 12.02
CA ALA A 149 14.50 -10.37 10.66
C ALA A 149 14.95 -9.21 9.74
N GLU A 150 14.84 -9.41 8.43
CA GLU A 150 15.29 -8.47 7.41
C GLU A 150 14.10 -7.80 6.71
N PRO A 151 13.88 -6.48 6.83
CA PRO A 151 12.96 -5.77 5.96
C PRO A 151 13.42 -5.92 4.51
N ALA A 152 12.54 -6.40 3.62
CA ALA A 152 12.91 -6.74 2.25
C ALA A 152 12.32 -5.79 1.20
N ALA A 153 11.08 -5.34 1.43
CA ALA A 153 10.37 -4.40 0.56
C ALA A 153 9.18 -3.79 1.31
N VAL A 154 8.62 -2.74 0.72
CA VAL A 154 7.30 -2.19 1.10
C VAL A 154 6.35 -2.34 -0.08
N ALA A 155 5.13 -2.83 0.15
CA ALA A 155 4.08 -2.87 -0.86
C ALA A 155 2.94 -1.94 -0.47
N ILE A 156 2.51 -1.08 -1.41
CA ILE A 156 1.43 -0.11 -1.22
C ILE A 156 0.39 -0.16 -2.34
N ALA A 157 -0.82 0.29 -2.05
CA ALA A 157 -1.89 0.32 -3.05
C ALA A 157 -1.70 1.45 -4.07
N LEU A 158 -1.31 2.65 -3.60
CA LEU A 158 -1.18 3.82 -4.46
C LEU A 158 0.04 4.66 -4.07
N ASP A 159 0.98 4.80 -5.02
CA ASP A 159 1.99 5.85 -4.92
C ASP A 159 1.39 7.17 -5.41
N ARG A 160 1.33 8.14 -4.51
CA ARG A 160 0.78 9.47 -4.79
C ARG A 160 1.76 10.36 -5.55
N GLU A 161 3.02 9.94 -5.68
CA GLU A 161 4.11 10.70 -6.32
C GLU A 161 4.24 12.14 -5.77
N GLU A 162 3.83 12.35 -4.52
CA GLU A 162 3.82 13.68 -3.89
C GLU A 162 5.09 13.89 -3.06
N LYS A 163 5.68 15.06 -3.22
CA LYS A 163 6.77 15.50 -2.36
C LYS A 163 6.28 15.70 -0.92
N MET A 164 7.16 15.40 0.03
CA MET A 164 6.90 15.66 1.44
C MET A 164 6.88 17.17 1.72
N ASN A 165 6.33 17.57 2.88
CA ASN A 165 6.35 18.99 3.28
C ASN A 165 7.77 19.48 3.61
N THR A 166 8.68 18.56 3.93
CA THR A 166 10.04 18.80 4.41
C THR A 166 11.12 18.52 3.38
N SER A 167 10.75 18.02 2.18
CA SER A 167 11.67 17.54 1.17
C SER A 167 11.12 17.71 -0.24
N GLU A 168 12.00 17.84 -1.24
CA GLU A 168 11.64 17.82 -2.66
C GLU A 168 11.45 16.40 -3.20
N GLN A 169 11.84 15.39 -2.44
CA GLN A 169 11.63 13.98 -2.79
C GLN A 169 10.20 13.54 -2.49
N SER A 170 9.74 12.51 -3.18
CA SER A 170 8.47 11.85 -2.83
C SER A 170 8.61 11.08 -1.53
N ALA A 171 7.47 10.85 -0.86
CA ALA A 171 7.44 10.03 0.35
C ALA A 171 7.97 8.60 0.09
N VAL A 172 7.73 8.05 -1.11
CA VAL A 172 8.28 6.76 -1.56
C VAL A 172 9.80 6.84 -1.68
N ALA A 173 10.34 7.82 -2.42
CA ALA A 173 11.78 7.98 -2.62
C ALA A 173 12.54 8.21 -1.31
N GLU A 174 11.93 8.90 -0.33
CA GLU A 174 12.55 9.05 0.99
C GLU A 174 12.62 7.72 1.75
N VAL A 175 11.54 6.93 1.73
CA VAL A 175 11.53 5.60 2.36
C VAL A 175 12.57 4.69 1.70
N GLU A 176 12.64 4.66 0.38
CA GLU A 176 13.64 3.88 -0.37
C GLU A 176 15.06 4.27 -0.01
N THR A 177 15.34 5.58 0.05
CA THR A 177 16.67 6.10 0.37
C THR A 177 17.03 5.88 1.85
N GLN A 178 16.09 6.14 2.76
CA GLN A 178 16.35 6.10 4.22
C GLN A 178 16.56 4.67 4.72
N PHE A 179 15.81 3.72 4.19
CA PHE A 179 15.83 2.34 4.71
C PHE A 179 16.53 1.34 3.79
N ASP A 180 16.92 1.75 2.58
CA ASP A 180 17.47 0.90 1.52
C ASP A 180 16.50 -0.25 1.16
N LEU A 181 15.23 0.13 0.96
CA LEU A 181 14.13 -0.81 0.71
C LEU A 181 13.36 -0.42 -0.56
N PRO A 182 13.16 -1.31 -1.52
CA PRO A 182 12.29 -1.05 -2.66
C PRO A 182 10.84 -0.87 -2.21
N VAL A 183 10.14 0.08 -2.83
CA VAL A 183 8.69 0.28 -2.64
C VAL A 183 7.96 -0.13 -3.92
N HIS A 184 7.07 -1.10 -3.80
CA HIS A 184 6.23 -1.60 -4.88
C HIS A 184 4.82 -1.04 -4.73
N ALA A 185 4.35 -0.27 -5.70
CA ALA A 185 2.98 0.25 -5.74
C ALA A 185 2.12 -0.54 -6.73
N ILE A 186 0.85 -0.80 -6.37
CA ILE A 186 -0.13 -1.40 -7.29
C ILE A 186 -0.46 -0.40 -8.40
N ALA A 187 -0.59 0.89 -8.05
CA ALA A 187 -0.82 1.95 -9.03
C ALA A 187 -0.09 3.24 -8.64
N HIS A 188 0.07 4.13 -9.62
CA HIS A 188 0.76 5.40 -9.48
C HIS A 188 -0.18 6.57 -9.84
N PHE A 189 0.04 7.73 -9.26
CA PHE A 189 -0.72 8.94 -9.56
C PHE A 189 -0.62 9.33 -11.05
N SER A 190 0.53 9.17 -11.67
CA SER A 190 0.74 9.42 -13.11
C SER A 190 -0.16 8.54 -13.99
N THR A 191 -0.28 7.25 -13.65
CA THR A 191 -1.20 6.32 -14.33
C THR A 191 -2.66 6.72 -14.08
N LEU A 192 -3.01 7.17 -12.86
CA LEU A 192 -4.33 7.68 -12.55
C LEU A 192 -4.73 8.85 -13.46
N VAL A 193 -3.84 9.85 -13.63
CA VAL A 193 -4.11 11.00 -14.51
C VAL A 193 -4.34 10.54 -15.97
N THR A 194 -3.54 9.61 -16.45
CA THR A 194 -3.69 9.01 -17.78
C THR A 194 -5.01 8.26 -17.91
N TYR A 195 -5.37 7.46 -16.91
CA TYR A 195 -6.63 6.72 -16.85
C TYR A 195 -7.84 7.67 -16.94
N LEU A 196 -7.85 8.75 -16.16
CA LEU A 196 -8.92 9.75 -16.20
C LEU A 196 -9.06 10.39 -17.58
N GLY A 197 -7.95 10.68 -18.25
CA GLY A 197 -7.95 11.26 -19.59
C GLY A 197 -8.50 10.36 -20.68
N SER A 198 -8.40 9.04 -20.49
CA SER A 198 -8.91 8.02 -21.43
C SER A 198 -10.39 7.69 -21.26
N HIS A 199 -11.06 8.20 -20.20
CA HIS A 199 -12.47 7.94 -19.89
C HIS A 199 -13.27 9.25 -19.93
N SER A 200 -14.20 9.37 -20.88
CA SER A 200 -14.94 10.61 -21.16
C SER A 200 -15.73 11.17 -19.97
N ASP A 201 -16.26 10.31 -19.12
CA ASP A 201 -17.02 10.65 -17.91
C ASP A 201 -16.10 11.14 -16.76
N LEU A 202 -14.83 10.77 -16.78
CA LEU A 202 -13.83 11.12 -15.78
C LEU A 202 -12.87 12.23 -16.25
N ALA A 203 -12.77 12.50 -17.55
CA ALA A 203 -11.83 13.48 -18.13
C ALA A 203 -11.98 14.90 -17.54
N ARG A 204 -13.16 15.23 -17.02
CA ARG A 204 -13.43 16.52 -16.33
C ARG A 204 -12.53 16.76 -15.11
N TYR A 205 -11.97 15.75 -14.51
CA TYR A 205 -11.07 15.87 -13.36
C TYR A 205 -9.62 16.11 -13.71
N VAL A 206 -9.20 15.83 -14.96
CA VAL A 206 -7.81 15.94 -15.42
C VAL A 206 -7.20 17.33 -15.20
N PRO A 207 -7.89 18.46 -15.47
CA PRO A 207 -7.29 19.79 -15.24
C PRO A 207 -6.90 20.03 -13.78
N ALA A 208 -7.77 19.66 -12.83
CA ALA A 208 -7.48 19.79 -11.40
C ALA A 208 -6.32 18.88 -10.96
N MET A 209 -6.28 17.63 -11.46
CA MET A 209 -5.20 16.67 -11.19
C MET A 209 -3.86 17.17 -11.73
N THR A 210 -3.84 17.70 -12.94
CA THR A 210 -2.62 18.26 -13.56
C THR A 210 -2.11 19.49 -12.81
N THR A 211 -3.02 20.38 -12.39
CA THR A 211 -2.67 21.54 -11.55
C THR A 211 -2.10 21.10 -10.21
N TYR A 212 -2.69 20.10 -9.58
CA TYR A 212 -2.21 19.54 -8.33
C TYR A 212 -0.82 18.92 -8.50
N ARG A 213 -0.63 18.12 -9.56
CA ARG A 213 0.66 17.51 -9.89
C ARG A 213 1.75 18.55 -10.06
N SER A 214 1.51 19.63 -10.83
CA SER A 214 2.50 20.68 -11.06
C SER A 214 2.98 21.38 -9.78
N ARG A 215 2.16 21.36 -8.72
CA ARG A 215 2.44 21.99 -7.44
C ARG A 215 3.10 21.06 -6.43
N TYR A 216 2.73 19.79 -6.43
CA TYR A 216 3.07 18.85 -5.35
C TYR A 216 3.82 17.60 -5.81
N ALA A 217 3.97 17.33 -7.11
CA ALA A 217 4.78 16.19 -7.55
C ALA A 217 6.26 16.37 -7.19
N SER A 218 6.90 15.28 -6.84
CA SER A 218 8.36 15.18 -6.76
C SER A 218 8.95 15.38 -8.17
N ARG A 219 10.14 15.98 -8.24
CA ARG A 219 10.91 16.14 -9.50
C ARG A 219 11.68 14.89 -9.80
#